data_a28a65ee483e4ae54b5372f9f0213e73
#
_entry.id   a28a65ee483e4ae54b5372f9f0213e73
#
_cell.length_a   1.000
_cell.length_b   1.000
_cell.length_c   1.000
_cell.angle_alpha   90.00
_cell.angle_beta   90.00
_cell.angle_gamma   90.00
#
_symmetry.space_group_name_H-M   'P 1'
#
loop_
_entity.id
_entity.type
_entity.pdbx_description
1 polymer ?
#
loop_
_entity_poly.entity_id
_entity_poly.type
_entity_poly.pdbx_seq_one_letter_code
_entity_poly.pdbx_strand_id
1 'polypeptide(L)'
;MRKWVLPEYIDDILPAEAERIEALRRTLLDHFRDRGYRLVQPPLVEHLDSLLTGTGHDLELQTFKLIDPLSGRLLGVRADMTPQVARIDAHLLKESGVTRLCYAGSVLRTVASGLSQMREVLQIGAELYGDASVAADQEVLGLLLSSLNAVAVRRLHLDLGHVGVYRALANGAHISGDGGDSELFDALRSKDLPLVAELTARLPAAWRDAFVALTTLYGPAADVLAAARARLPDTPSIAGALATLDKLAQTARGAVEALHIDLADLRGYHYQTGASFSVFTAGEANAIGRGERYDGIGKAFGRARPATGFTLDLRQLAGLTGRTT
;
A
#
# COMPACT_ATOMS: atom_id res chain seq x y z
N MET A 1 1.11 -41.40 -7.67
CA MET A 1 1.31 -39.99 -7.24
C MET A 1 2.65 -39.50 -7.76
N ARG A 2 2.70 -38.42 -8.53
CA ARG A 2 3.96 -37.84 -9.00
C ARG A 2 4.72 -37.31 -7.79
N LYS A 3 6.02 -37.67 -7.60
CA LYS A 3 6.81 -37.32 -6.42
C LYS A 3 7.39 -35.90 -6.42
N TRP A 4 7.14 -35.12 -7.47
CA TRP A 4 7.67 -33.78 -7.73
C TRP A 4 6.56 -32.82 -8.13
N VAL A 5 5.60 -32.61 -7.25
CA VAL A 5 4.50 -31.65 -7.42
C VAL A 5 4.80 -30.45 -6.52
N LEU A 6 4.76 -29.25 -7.09
CA LEU A 6 4.87 -28.02 -6.32
C LEU A 6 3.61 -27.80 -5.48
N PRO A 7 3.69 -27.05 -4.38
CA PRO A 7 2.52 -26.61 -3.64
C PRO A 7 1.57 -25.78 -4.52
N GLU A 8 0.31 -25.75 -4.17
CA GLU A 8 -0.68 -24.93 -4.86
C GLU A 8 -0.27 -23.45 -4.87
N TYR A 9 -0.41 -22.81 -6.04
CA TYR A 9 -0.08 -21.38 -6.26
C TYR A 9 1.42 -21.03 -6.07
N ILE A 10 2.29 -22.01 -6.23
CA ILE A 10 3.75 -21.85 -6.34
C ILE A 10 4.19 -22.53 -7.63
N ASP A 11 4.84 -21.77 -8.52
CA ASP A 11 5.27 -22.25 -9.82
C ASP A 11 6.74 -21.94 -10.09
N ASP A 12 7.40 -22.81 -10.86
CA ASP A 12 8.70 -22.52 -11.44
C ASP A 12 8.62 -21.35 -12.42
N ILE A 13 9.63 -20.50 -12.40
CA ILE A 13 9.83 -19.43 -13.39
C ILE A 13 10.78 -19.97 -14.46
N LEU A 14 10.28 -20.14 -15.69
CA LEU A 14 11.05 -20.72 -16.79
C LEU A 14 11.97 -19.68 -17.46
N PRO A 15 13.00 -20.09 -18.23
CA PRO A 15 14.08 -19.21 -18.70
C PRO A 15 13.61 -17.90 -19.32
N ALA A 16 12.66 -17.94 -20.26
CA ALA A 16 12.20 -16.72 -20.96
C ALA A 16 11.49 -15.73 -20.02
N GLU A 17 10.75 -16.21 -19.01
CA GLU A 17 10.14 -15.38 -17.98
C GLU A 17 11.20 -14.86 -17.00
N ALA A 18 12.14 -15.74 -16.58
CA ALA A 18 13.22 -15.38 -15.66
C ALA A 18 14.13 -14.28 -16.24
N GLU A 19 14.47 -14.34 -17.51
CA GLU A 19 15.25 -13.31 -18.20
C GLU A 19 14.50 -11.96 -18.22
N ARG A 20 13.20 -11.95 -18.50
CA ARG A 20 12.39 -10.73 -18.45
C ARG A 20 12.32 -10.14 -17.03
N ILE A 21 12.07 -10.97 -16.03
CA ILE A 21 12.02 -10.55 -14.62
C ILE A 21 13.35 -9.92 -14.20
N GLU A 22 14.48 -10.56 -14.53
CA GLU A 22 15.79 -10.03 -14.17
C GLU A 22 16.11 -8.72 -14.91
N ALA A 23 15.73 -8.58 -16.17
CA ALA A 23 15.85 -7.32 -16.92
C ALA A 23 15.03 -6.20 -16.27
N LEU A 24 13.79 -6.47 -15.90
CA LEU A 24 12.93 -5.52 -15.18
C LEU A 24 13.51 -5.13 -13.83
N ARG A 25 13.98 -6.11 -13.05
CA ARG A 25 14.59 -5.89 -11.74
C ARG A 25 15.80 -4.94 -11.85
N ARG A 26 16.70 -5.15 -12.81
CA ARG A 26 17.86 -4.29 -13.04
C ARG A 26 17.43 -2.87 -13.42
N THR A 27 16.53 -2.75 -14.40
CA THR A 27 16.03 -1.45 -14.86
C THR A 27 15.42 -0.64 -13.71
N LEU A 28 14.59 -1.27 -12.89
CA LEU A 28 13.94 -0.59 -11.77
C LEU A 28 14.93 -0.22 -10.65
N LEU A 29 15.85 -1.11 -10.28
CA LEU A 29 16.86 -0.80 -9.27
C LEU A 29 17.80 0.32 -9.72
N ASP A 30 18.21 0.35 -10.99
CA ASP A 30 19.00 1.45 -11.55
C ASP A 30 18.20 2.75 -11.53
N HIS A 31 16.91 2.71 -11.90
CA HIS A 31 16.01 3.86 -11.86
C HIS A 31 15.84 4.44 -10.43
N PHE A 32 15.77 3.57 -9.42
CA PHE A 32 15.72 3.98 -8.02
C PHE A 32 17.05 4.57 -7.55
N ARG A 33 18.17 3.93 -7.86
CA ARG A 33 19.51 4.42 -7.53
C ARG A 33 19.76 5.81 -8.10
N ASP A 34 19.39 6.05 -9.36
CA ASP A 34 19.58 7.33 -10.06
C ASP A 34 18.76 8.47 -9.41
N ARG A 35 17.78 8.13 -8.55
CA ARG A 35 16.98 9.05 -7.73
C ARG A 35 17.39 9.07 -6.25
N GLY A 36 18.54 8.50 -5.93
CA GLY A 36 19.11 8.52 -4.58
C GLY A 36 18.58 7.47 -3.61
N TYR A 37 17.84 6.46 -4.10
CA TYR A 37 17.40 5.34 -3.27
C TYR A 37 18.51 4.30 -3.14
N ARG A 38 18.82 3.94 -1.89
CA ARG A 38 19.88 2.96 -1.56
C ARG A 38 19.28 1.58 -1.37
N LEU A 39 19.88 0.60 -2.04
CA LEU A 39 19.43 -0.79 -1.95
C LEU A 39 19.72 -1.38 -0.58
N VAL A 40 18.70 -2.00 0.03
CA VAL A 40 18.81 -2.84 1.23
C VAL A 40 18.30 -4.25 0.92
N GLN A 41 18.82 -5.24 1.64
CA GLN A 41 18.46 -6.64 1.45
C GLN A 41 18.13 -7.28 2.80
N PRO A 42 16.88 -7.17 3.28
CA PRO A 42 16.45 -7.84 4.49
C PRO A 42 16.51 -9.38 4.36
N PRO A 43 16.69 -10.13 5.45
CA PRO A 43 16.69 -11.58 5.41
C PRO A 43 15.29 -12.13 5.07
N LEU A 44 15.26 -13.31 4.43
CA LEU A 44 14.00 -13.99 4.09
C LEU A 44 13.24 -14.47 5.34
N VAL A 45 13.96 -14.82 6.38
CA VAL A 45 13.45 -15.42 7.62
C VAL A 45 13.93 -14.62 8.82
N GLU A 46 13.04 -14.34 9.75
CA GLU A 46 13.33 -13.70 11.04
C GLU A 46 12.59 -14.44 12.18
N HIS A 47 12.97 -14.16 13.44
CA HIS A 47 12.11 -14.57 14.55
C HIS A 47 10.71 -13.98 14.38
N LEU A 48 9.68 -14.79 14.62
CA LEU A 48 8.30 -14.41 14.34
C LEU A 48 7.90 -13.10 15.05
N ASP A 49 8.28 -12.96 16.32
CA ASP A 49 7.98 -11.75 17.10
C ASP A 49 8.64 -10.49 16.49
N SER A 50 9.86 -10.64 15.95
CA SER A 50 10.56 -9.54 15.27
C SER A 50 9.88 -9.18 13.94
N LEU A 51 9.52 -10.20 13.16
CA LEU A 51 8.92 -10.02 11.84
C LEU A 51 7.53 -9.37 11.92
N LEU A 52 6.75 -9.70 12.95
CA LEU A 52 5.40 -9.18 13.16
C LEU A 52 5.36 -7.90 13.98
N THR A 53 6.50 -7.43 14.47
CA THR A 53 6.58 -6.19 15.25
C THR A 53 6.12 -4.99 14.40
N GLY A 54 5.10 -4.27 14.88
CA GLY A 54 4.55 -3.08 14.21
C GLY A 54 3.66 -3.36 13.00
N THR A 55 3.34 -4.63 12.74
CA THR A 55 2.45 -5.03 11.64
C THR A 55 1.03 -5.30 12.14
N GLY A 56 0.05 -5.25 11.22
CA GLY A 56 -1.33 -5.61 11.54
C GLY A 56 -1.56 -7.12 11.56
N HIS A 57 -2.70 -7.54 12.13
CA HIS A 57 -3.12 -8.94 12.20
C HIS A 57 -3.17 -9.64 10.83
N ASP A 58 -3.53 -8.90 9.78
CA ASP A 58 -3.60 -9.42 8.42
C ASP A 58 -2.25 -9.98 7.92
N LEU A 59 -1.14 -9.33 8.26
CA LEU A 59 0.19 -9.81 7.88
C LEU A 59 0.58 -11.07 8.66
N GLU A 60 0.17 -11.17 9.90
CA GLU A 60 0.37 -12.38 10.71
C GLU A 60 -0.31 -13.60 10.10
N LEU A 61 -1.55 -13.45 9.62
CA LEU A 61 -2.29 -14.52 8.93
C LEU A 61 -1.63 -14.95 7.63
N GLN A 62 -0.95 -14.03 6.95
CA GLN A 62 -0.24 -14.29 5.70
C GLN A 62 1.18 -14.85 5.90
N THR A 63 1.70 -14.91 7.12
CA THR A 63 3.07 -15.30 7.42
C THR A 63 3.20 -16.81 7.65
N PHE A 64 4.07 -17.47 6.88
CA PHE A 64 4.48 -18.86 7.15
C PHE A 64 5.30 -18.93 8.44
N LYS A 65 4.91 -19.83 9.33
CA LYS A 65 5.55 -20.03 10.63
C LYS A 65 6.32 -21.35 10.63
N LEU A 66 7.58 -21.32 11.10
CA LEU A 66 8.48 -22.47 11.16
C LEU A 66 9.06 -22.57 12.56
N ILE A 67 9.55 -23.75 12.94
CA ILE A 67 10.35 -23.93 14.14
C ILE A 67 11.83 -23.96 13.74
N ASP A 68 12.64 -23.09 14.35
CA ASP A 68 14.09 -23.09 14.16
C ASP A 68 14.72 -24.33 14.85
N PRO A 69 15.34 -25.24 14.10
CA PRO A 69 15.93 -26.43 14.71
C PRO A 69 17.12 -26.12 15.64
N LEU A 70 17.75 -24.94 15.51
CA LEU A 70 18.90 -24.56 16.34
C LEU A 70 18.47 -24.01 17.72
N SER A 71 17.42 -23.17 17.73
CA SER A 71 17.00 -22.48 18.96
C SER A 71 15.68 -22.97 19.54
N GLY A 72 14.90 -23.75 18.78
CA GLY A 72 13.54 -24.15 19.14
C GLY A 72 12.51 -23.02 19.06
N ARG A 73 12.90 -21.83 18.62
CA ARG A 73 12.02 -20.65 18.53
C ARG A 73 11.21 -20.65 17.24
N LEU A 74 10.07 -19.94 17.27
CA LEU A 74 9.30 -19.69 16.05
C LEU A 74 9.99 -18.67 15.16
N LEU A 75 10.08 -19.00 13.88
CA LEU A 75 10.51 -18.14 12.79
C LEU A 75 9.31 -17.82 11.88
N GLY A 76 9.36 -16.69 11.21
CA GLY A 76 8.45 -16.34 10.13
C GLY A 76 9.20 -16.16 8.80
N VAL A 77 8.59 -16.64 7.71
CA VAL A 77 9.01 -16.26 6.36
C VAL A 77 8.30 -14.96 6.01
N ARG A 78 9.03 -13.94 5.55
CA ARG A 78 8.43 -12.63 5.26
C ARG A 78 7.31 -12.73 4.21
N ALA A 79 6.16 -12.13 4.52
CA ALA A 79 5.04 -11.96 3.60
C ALA A 79 5.04 -10.58 2.92
N ASP A 80 5.82 -9.63 3.48
CA ASP A 80 6.08 -8.27 2.98
C ASP A 80 7.47 -7.80 3.42
N MET A 81 8.14 -6.97 2.61
CA MET A 81 9.45 -6.41 2.93
C MET A 81 9.37 -5.05 3.65
N THR A 82 8.29 -4.30 3.51
CA THR A 82 8.13 -2.97 4.09
C THR A 82 8.43 -2.90 5.59
N PRO A 83 7.91 -3.80 6.46
CA PRO A 83 8.21 -3.77 7.89
C PRO A 83 9.70 -4.00 8.20
N GLN A 84 10.36 -4.87 7.43
CA GLN A 84 11.79 -5.13 7.60
C GLN A 84 12.64 -3.92 7.19
N VAL A 85 12.25 -3.22 6.11
CA VAL A 85 12.94 -2.00 5.67
C VAL A 85 12.74 -0.87 6.67
N ALA A 86 11.53 -0.73 7.23
CA ALA A 86 11.27 0.21 8.34
C ALA A 86 12.12 -0.10 9.58
N ARG A 87 12.31 -1.38 9.93
CA ARG A 87 13.22 -1.80 11.00
C ARG A 87 14.67 -1.42 10.69
N ILE A 88 15.12 -1.58 9.45
CA ILE A 88 16.48 -1.19 9.02
C ILE A 88 16.68 0.32 9.21
N ASP A 89 15.74 1.16 8.75
CA ASP A 89 15.81 2.62 8.96
C ASP A 89 15.81 2.97 10.45
N ALA A 90 14.83 2.47 11.20
CA ALA A 90 14.61 2.89 12.58
C ALA A 90 15.68 2.38 13.55
N HIS A 91 16.17 1.14 13.37
CA HIS A 91 17.03 0.45 14.34
C HIS A 91 18.50 0.35 13.90
N LEU A 92 18.79 0.14 12.63
CA LEU A 92 20.15 -0.09 12.14
C LEU A 92 20.81 1.18 11.60
N LEU A 93 20.16 1.89 10.66
CA LEU A 93 20.74 3.08 10.04
C LEU A 93 20.69 4.30 10.98
N LYS A 94 19.55 4.58 11.60
CA LYS A 94 19.34 5.68 12.56
C LYS A 94 19.74 7.06 12.03
N GLU A 95 19.66 7.28 10.73
CA GLU A 95 20.02 8.56 10.10
C GLU A 95 19.05 9.69 10.53
N SER A 96 19.55 10.90 10.71
CA SER A 96 18.77 12.04 11.20
C SER A 96 17.98 12.76 10.10
N GLY A 97 18.37 12.65 8.84
CA GLY A 97 17.75 13.31 7.70
C GLY A 97 16.73 12.41 6.99
N VAL A 98 16.34 12.83 5.80
CA VAL A 98 15.52 12.02 4.90
C VAL A 98 16.32 10.82 4.42
N THR A 99 15.75 9.63 4.59
CA THR A 99 16.36 8.37 4.17
C THR A 99 15.53 7.76 3.02
N ARG A 100 16.20 7.42 1.92
CA ARG A 100 15.59 6.76 0.75
C ARG A 100 16.16 5.37 0.62
N LEU A 101 15.31 4.35 0.73
CA LEU A 101 15.68 2.94 0.63
C LEU A 101 14.88 2.25 -0.46
N CYS A 102 15.49 1.28 -1.14
CA CYS A 102 14.78 0.40 -2.07
C CYS A 102 15.19 -1.05 -1.82
N TYR A 103 14.39 -1.96 -2.33
CA TYR A 103 14.58 -3.40 -2.12
C TYR A 103 14.02 -4.20 -3.29
N ALA A 104 14.53 -5.43 -3.46
CA ALA A 104 13.95 -6.44 -4.36
C ALA A 104 14.20 -7.83 -3.79
N GLY A 105 13.16 -8.68 -3.75
CA GLY A 105 13.28 -10.05 -3.26
C GLY A 105 11.96 -10.79 -3.19
N SER A 106 12.02 -12.10 -2.98
CA SER A 106 10.84 -12.93 -2.80
C SER A 106 10.18 -12.69 -1.45
N VAL A 107 8.85 -12.68 -1.45
CA VAL A 107 8.01 -12.81 -0.26
C VAL A 107 7.08 -14.00 -0.44
N LEU A 108 6.69 -14.65 0.65
CA LEU A 108 5.87 -15.86 0.60
C LEU A 108 4.65 -15.71 1.51
N ARG A 109 3.46 -15.91 0.94
CA ARG A 109 2.17 -15.75 1.64
C ARG A 109 1.50 -17.09 1.84
N THR A 110 0.86 -17.28 3.01
CA THR A 110 0.09 -18.49 3.34
C THR A 110 -1.12 -18.68 2.44
N VAL A 111 -1.71 -17.56 1.99
CA VAL A 111 -2.86 -17.54 1.09
C VAL A 111 -2.52 -16.81 -0.20
N ALA A 112 -3.05 -17.28 -1.29
CA ALA A 112 -2.99 -16.55 -2.56
C ALA A 112 -3.89 -15.32 -2.47
N SER A 113 -3.41 -14.18 -2.96
CA SER A 113 -4.17 -12.93 -2.97
C SER A 113 -4.41 -12.45 -4.39
N GLY A 114 -5.61 -11.93 -4.63
CA GLY A 114 -6.02 -11.42 -5.93
C GLY A 114 -6.29 -12.51 -6.97
N LEU A 115 -6.46 -12.10 -8.22
CA LEU A 115 -6.75 -13.02 -9.33
C LEU A 115 -5.51 -13.75 -9.86
N SER A 116 -4.30 -13.25 -9.61
CA SER A 116 -3.05 -13.94 -9.97
C SER A 116 -2.81 -15.21 -9.15
N GLN A 117 -3.44 -15.30 -7.99
CA GLN A 117 -3.42 -16.48 -7.11
C GLN A 117 -2.01 -17.00 -6.76
N MET A 118 -0.97 -16.18 -6.87
CA MET A 118 0.38 -16.58 -6.52
C MET A 118 0.65 -16.35 -5.04
N ARG A 119 1.30 -17.32 -4.39
CA ARG A 119 1.74 -17.24 -2.99
C ARG A 119 3.16 -16.70 -2.88
N GLU A 120 4.01 -17.00 -3.86
CA GLU A 120 5.35 -16.39 -3.98
C GLU A 120 5.25 -15.16 -4.89
N VAL A 121 5.60 -13.99 -4.33
CA VAL A 121 5.62 -12.71 -5.02
C VAL A 121 7.06 -12.22 -5.09
N LEU A 122 7.49 -11.78 -6.26
CA LEU A 122 8.79 -11.13 -6.45
C LEU A 122 8.64 -9.62 -6.23
N GLN A 123 8.67 -9.22 -4.97
CA GLN A 123 8.44 -7.83 -4.56
C GLN A 123 9.65 -6.95 -4.88
N ILE A 124 9.39 -5.78 -5.46
CA ILE A 124 10.34 -4.67 -5.59
C ILE A 124 9.65 -3.40 -5.12
N GLY A 125 10.36 -2.53 -4.38
CA GLY A 125 9.75 -1.32 -3.84
C GLY A 125 10.77 -0.28 -3.39
N ALA A 126 10.24 0.88 -3.02
CA ALA A 126 11.00 2.02 -2.54
C ALA A 126 10.25 2.71 -1.40
N GLU A 127 11.01 3.13 -0.38
CA GLU A 127 10.52 3.73 0.86
C GLU A 127 11.27 5.03 1.15
N LEU A 128 10.56 6.07 1.55
CA LEU A 128 11.09 7.35 1.97
C LEU A 128 10.73 7.58 3.44
N TYR A 129 11.75 7.80 4.27
CA TYR A 129 11.60 8.03 5.71
C TYR A 129 12.05 9.43 6.09
N GLY A 130 11.39 10.02 7.09
CA GLY A 130 11.85 11.24 7.74
C GLY A 130 11.28 12.54 7.20
N ASP A 131 10.35 12.49 6.24
CA ASP A 131 9.64 13.65 5.72
C ASP A 131 8.12 13.48 5.84
N ALA A 132 7.48 14.33 6.67
CA ALA A 132 6.04 14.33 6.90
C ALA A 132 5.27 15.17 5.85
N SER A 133 5.97 15.86 4.96
CA SER A 133 5.34 16.73 3.98
C SER A 133 4.68 15.94 2.84
N VAL A 134 3.68 16.53 2.20
CA VAL A 134 3.08 15.96 1.00
C VAL A 134 4.08 15.85 -0.17
N ALA A 135 5.17 16.61 -0.14
CA ALA A 135 6.22 16.51 -1.15
C ALA A 135 6.88 15.12 -1.18
N ALA A 136 7.01 14.47 -0.01
CA ALA A 136 7.47 13.08 0.06
C ALA A 136 6.50 12.10 -0.61
N ASP A 137 5.18 12.27 -0.40
CA ASP A 137 4.18 11.44 -1.08
C ASP A 137 4.19 11.67 -2.60
N GLN A 138 4.37 12.93 -3.01
CA GLN A 138 4.49 13.30 -4.43
C GLN A 138 5.77 12.69 -5.07
N GLU A 139 6.89 12.69 -4.34
CA GLU A 139 8.14 12.07 -4.78
C GLU A 139 7.94 10.57 -5.00
N VAL A 140 7.35 9.87 -4.01
CA VAL A 140 7.13 8.42 -4.05
C VAL A 140 6.13 8.03 -5.15
N LEU A 141 5.02 8.76 -5.29
CA LEU A 141 4.05 8.55 -6.38
C LEU A 141 4.71 8.82 -7.75
N GLY A 142 5.47 9.90 -7.88
CA GLY A 142 6.20 10.23 -9.10
C GLY A 142 7.24 9.17 -9.47
N LEU A 143 7.93 8.61 -8.46
CA LEU A 143 8.86 7.50 -8.65
C LEU A 143 8.13 6.25 -9.13
N LEU A 144 7.00 5.86 -8.53
CA LEU A 144 6.19 4.74 -8.98
C LEU A 144 5.76 4.88 -10.44
N LEU A 145 5.16 6.02 -10.81
CA LEU A 145 4.67 6.26 -12.17
C LEU A 145 5.81 6.28 -13.21
N SER A 146 6.94 6.93 -12.86
CA SER A 146 8.12 6.95 -13.73
C SER A 146 8.78 5.58 -13.86
N SER A 147 8.72 4.74 -12.83
CA SER A 147 9.21 3.35 -12.84
C SER A 147 8.42 2.48 -13.80
N LEU A 148 7.09 2.55 -13.74
CA LEU A 148 6.21 1.83 -14.66
C LEU A 148 6.44 2.28 -16.10
N ASN A 149 6.64 3.60 -16.31
CA ASN A 149 6.98 4.13 -17.62
C ASN A 149 8.35 3.63 -18.13
N ALA A 150 9.36 3.54 -17.25
CA ALA A 150 10.70 3.06 -17.60
C ALA A 150 10.72 1.60 -18.09
N VAL A 151 9.79 0.77 -17.56
CA VAL A 151 9.61 -0.62 -18.00
C VAL A 151 8.49 -0.78 -19.05
N ALA A 152 8.13 0.30 -19.73
CA ALA A 152 7.17 0.33 -20.83
C ALA A 152 5.74 -0.13 -20.49
N VAL A 153 5.34 -0.12 -19.22
CA VAL A 153 3.94 -0.29 -18.83
C VAL A 153 3.18 1.00 -19.14
N ARG A 154 2.08 0.89 -19.86
CA ARG A 154 1.29 2.02 -20.39
C ARG A 154 -0.16 1.92 -19.93
N ARG A 155 -0.97 2.93 -20.31
CA ARG A 155 -2.40 2.97 -20.03
C ARG A 155 -2.72 2.82 -18.55
N LEU A 156 -2.01 3.63 -17.75
CA LEU A 156 -2.11 3.57 -16.30
C LEU A 156 -3.42 4.25 -15.84
N HIS A 157 -4.08 3.60 -14.89
CA HIS A 157 -5.19 4.17 -14.12
C HIS A 157 -4.74 4.25 -12.66
N LEU A 158 -4.95 5.38 -12.03
CA LEU A 158 -4.55 5.64 -10.65
C LEU A 158 -5.78 5.86 -9.77
N ASP A 159 -5.87 5.09 -8.70
CA ASP A 159 -6.82 5.31 -7.61
C ASP A 159 -6.08 5.90 -6.41
N LEU A 160 -6.62 6.98 -5.85
CA LEU A 160 -6.12 7.64 -4.65
C LEU A 160 -7.12 7.49 -3.50
N GLY A 161 -6.62 7.29 -2.30
CA GLY A 161 -7.39 7.28 -1.05
C GLY A 161 -6.70 8.09 0.04
N HIS A 162 -7.40 8.35 1.14
CA HIS A 162 -6.81 9.00 2.31
C HIS A 162 -7.56 8.63 3.58
N VAL A 163 -6.97 7.77 4.41
CA VAL A 163 -7.60 7.29 5.66
C VAL A 163 -7.93 8.42 6.66
N GLY A 164 -7.25 9.55 6.56
CA GLY A 164 -7.48 10.72 7.40
C GLY A 164 -8.88 11.31 7.28
N VAL A 165 -9.60 11.12 6.17
CA VAL A 165 -10.97 11.58 6.02
C VAL A 165 -11.89 10.79 6.95
N TYR A 166 -11.83 9.45 6.89
CA TYR A 166 -12.60 8.59 7.79
C TYR A 166 -12.24 8.84 9.26
N ARG A 167 -10.94 8.91 9.60
CA ARG A 167 -10.49 9.19 10.97
C ARG A 167 -11.02 10.53 11.49
N ALA A 168 -11.03 11.57 10.68
CA ALA A 168 -11.55 12.86 11.06
C ALA A 168 -13.06 12.80 11.34
N LEU A 169 -13.83 12.06 10.53
CA LEU A 169 -15.27 11.84 10.75
C LEU A 169 -15.51 11.00 12.02
N ALA A 170 -14.80 9.90 12.21
CA ALA A 170 -14.93 9.04 13.38
C ALA A 170 -14.64 9.80 14.69
N ASN A 171 -13.54 10.58 14.70
CA ASN A 171 -13.18 11.42 15.83
C ASN A 171 -14.23 12.52 16.10
N GLY A 172 -14.71 13.21 15.07
CA GLY A 172 -15.71 14.25 15.19
C GLY A 172 -17.07 13.74 15.63
N ALA A 173 -17.42 12.52 15.27
CA ALA A 173 -18.63 11.83 15.68
C ALA A 173 -18.49 11.10 17.04
N HIS A 174 -17.33 11.17 17.69
CA HIS A 174 -17.00 10.47 18.95
C HIS A 174 -17.23 8.94 18.87
N ILE A 175 -16.93 8.33 17.71
CA ILE A 175 -16.98 6.88 17.57
C ILE A 175 -15.84 6.27 18.36
N SER A 176 -16.16 5.32 19.27
CA SER A 176 -15.21 4.71 20.19
C SER A 176 -14.12 3.92 19.47
N GLY A 177 -12.91 3.93 20.02
CA GLY A 177 -11.73 3.28 19.44
C GLY A 177 -11.13 4.11 18.30
N ASP A 178 -10.29 3.50 17.48
CA ASP A 178 -9.79 4.11 16.27
C ASP A 178 -10.79 4.01 15.09
N GLY A 179 -11.96 3.40 15.34
CA GLY A 179 -13.04 3.21 14.37
C GLY A 179 -12.79 2.07 13.37
N GLY A 180 -11.59 1.44 13.41
CA GLY A 180 -11.17 0.49 12.37
C GLY A 180 -11.80 -0.92 12.48
N ASP A 181 -12.29 -1.30 13.67
CA ASP A 181 -12.90 -2.62 13.91
C ASP A 181 -14.41 -2.52 14.13
N SER A 182 -15.04 -1.47 13.61
CA SER A 182 -16.46 -1.25 13.77
C SER A 182 -17.27 -1.78 12.59
N GLU A 183 -18.52 -2.20 12.84
CA GLU A 183 -19.46 -2.57 11.79
C GLU A 183 -19.66 -1.43 10.77
N LEU A 184 -19.59 -0.18 11.22
CA LEU A 184 -19.63 1.01 10.36
C LEU A 184 -18.43 1.05 9.39
N PHE A 185 -17.24 0.67 9.86
CA PHE A 185 -16.04 0.59 9.03
C PHE A 185 -16.21 -0.44 7.90
N ASP A 186 -16.71 -1.64 8.22
CA ASP A 186 -16.96 -2.68 7.22
C ASP A 186 -18.10 -2.31 6.27
N ALA A 187 -19.16 -1.66 6.75
CA ALA A 187 -20.24 -1.15 5.92
C ALA A 187 -19.74 -0.09 4.93
N LEU A 188 -18.84 0.81 5.34
CA LEU A 188 -18.21 1.79 4.45
C LEU A 188 -17.32 1.15 3.41
N ARG A 189 -16.49 0.17 3.80
CA ARG A 189 -15.63 -0.58 2.86
C ARG A 189 -16.42 -1.29 1.79
N SER A 190 -17.55 -1.89 2.16
CA SER A 190 -18.46 -2.57 1.22
C SER A 190 -19.39 -1.60 0.50
N LYS A 191 -19.36 -0.30 0.85
CA LYS A 191 -20.27 0.73 0.33
C LYS A 191 -21.76 0.39 0.56
N ASP A 192 -22.06 -0.27 1.68
CA ASP A 192 -23.43 -0.62 2.09
C ASP A 192 -24.14 0.62 2.65
N LEU A 193 -24.71 1.41 1.74
CA LEU A 193 -25.40 2.65 2.07
C LEU A 193 -26.56 2.45 3.07
N PRO A 194 -27.46 1.45 2.92
CA PRO A 194 -28.50 1.18 3.92
C PRO A 194 -27.94 0.95 5.32
N LEU A 195 -26.92 0.10 5.46
CA LEU A 195 -26.33 -0.21 6.75
C LEU A 195 -25.59 1.01 7.33
N VAL A 196 -24.85 1.76 6.53
CA VAL A 196 -24.22 3.03 6.97
C VAL A 196 -25.27 4.02 7.48
N ALA A 197 -26.40 4.18 6.78
CA ALA A 197 -27.47 5.05 7.21
C ALA A 197 -28.11 4.61 8.54
N GLU A 198 -28.30 3.30 8.73
CA GLU A 198 -28.82 2.73 9.97
C GLU A 198 -27.85 2.95 11.16
N LEU A 199 -26.57 2.57 10.98
CA LEU A 199 -25.55 2.66 12.03
C LEU A 199 -25.28 4.12 12.44
N THR A 200 -25.47 5.07 11.54
CA THR A 200 -25.23 6.50 11.81
C THR A 200 -26.50 7.27 12.19
N ALA A 201 -27.68 6.64 12.23
CA ALA A 201 -28.98 7.30 12.44
C ALA A 201 -29.07 8.16 13.73
N ARG A 202 -28.28 7.79 14.76
CA ARG A 202 -28.26 8.51 16.06
C ARG A 202 -27.21 9.63 16.13
N LEU A 203 -26.37 9.77 15.11
CA LEU A 203 -25.38 10.84 15.07
C LEU A 203 -26.03 12.19 14.72
N PRO A 204 -25.42 13.30 15.13
CA PRO A 204 -25.83 14.63 14.63
C PRO A 204 -25.83 14.67 13.09
N ALA A 205 -26.78 15.38 12.50
CA ALA A 205 -27.04 15.36 11.06
C ALA A 205 -25.78 15.56 10.20
N ALA A 206 -24.92 16.51 10.58
CA ALA A 206 -23.71 16.82 9.81
C ALA A 206 -22.75 15.60 9.70
N TRP A 207 -22.60 14.83 10.78
CA TRP A 207 -21.75 13.63 10.79
C TRP A 207 -22.41 12.44 10.11
N ARG A 208 -23.69 12.21 10.39
CA ARG A 208 -24.49 11.18 9.71
C ARG A 208 -24.44 11.35 8.19
N ASP A 209 -24.75 12.57 7.70
CA ASP A 209 -24.82 12.86 6.27
C ASP A 209 -23.43 12.75 5.62
N ALA A 210 -22.35 13.03 6.36
CA ALA A 210 -20.98 12.85 5.90
C ALA A 210 -20.60 11.36 5.77
N PHE A 211 -20.94 10.49 6.72
CA PHE A 211 -20.69 9.05 6.59
C PHE A 211 -21.49 8.44 5.43
N VAL A 212 -22.77 8.82 5.29
CA VAL A 212 -23.58 8.42 4.14
C VAL A 212 -22.94 8.92 2.83
N ALA A 213 -22.38 10.14 2.81
CA ALA A 213 -21.72 10.68 1.64
C ALA A 213 -20.50 9.85 1.22
N LEU A 214 -19.71 9.30 2.17
CA LEU A 214 -18.53 8.48 1.85
C LEU A 214 -18.85 7.28 0.96
N THR A 215 -20.04 6.68 1.09
CA THR A 215 -20.44 5.53 0.25
C THR A 215 -20.53 5.86 -1.24
N THR A 216 -20.61 7.15 -1.58
CA THR A 216 -20.76 7.66 -2.96
C THR A 216 -19.63 8.59 -3.39
N LEU A 217 -18.69 8.93 -2.50
CA LEU A 217 -17.53 9.78 -2.81
C LEU A 217 -16.39 8.95 -3.39
N TYR A 218 -16.64 8.36 -4.57
CA TYR A 218 -15.65 7.67 -5.39
C TYR A 218 -15.90 7.95 -6.88
N GLY A 219 -14.85 7.88 -7.70
CA GLY A 219 -14.90 8.14 -9.14
C GLY A 219 -13.85 9.14 -9.62
N PRO A 220 -14.10 9.89 -10.72
CA PRO A 220 -13.14 10.84 -11.26
C PRO A 220 -12.68 11.85 -10.21
N ALA A 221 -11.38 12.07 -10.10
CA ALA A 221 -10.78 12.80 -8.97
C ALA A 221 -11.33 14.24 -8.82
N ALA A 222 -11.52 14.95 -9.93
CA ALA A 222 -12.03 16.33 -9.88
C ALA A 222 -13.45 16.39 -9.30
N ASP A 223 -14.31 15.46 -9.72
CA ASP A 223 -15.72 15.40 -9.28
C ASP A 223 -15.80 15.02 -7.80
N VAL A 224 -15.02 14.01 -7.38
CA VAL A 224 -14.98 13.58 -5.98
C VAL A 224 -14.45 14.67 -5.07
N LEU A 225 -13.38 15.38 -5.44
CA LEU A 225 -12.84 16.48 -4.65
C LEU A 225 -13.85 17.63 -4.52
N ALA A 226 -14.55 17.99 -5.60
CA ALA A 226 -15.59 19.04 -5.57
C ALA A 226 -16.77 18.61 -4.68
N ALA A 227 -17.27 17.38 -4.84
CA ALA A 227 -18.36 16.84 -4.05
C ALA A 227 -17.99 16.68 -2.56
N ALA A 228 -16.76 16.26 -2.26
CA ALA A 228 -16.26 16.11 -0.89
C ALA A 228 -16.21 17.47 -0.16
N ARG A 229 -15.70 18.52 -0.81
CA ARG A 229 -15.68 19.89 -0.25
C ARG A 229 -17.07 20.44 0.03
N ALA A 230 -18.08 20.02 -0.75
CA ALA A 230 -19.46 20.47 -0.57
C ALA A 230 -20.25 19.68 0.48
N ARG A 231 -19.89 18.39 0.72
CA ARG A 231 -20.72 17.46 1.50
C ARG A 231 -20.08 17.04 2.84
N LEU A 232 -18.76 17.17 2.98
CA LEU A 232 -18.08 16.81 4.22
C LEU A 232 -17.95 18.02 5.15
N PRO A 233 -17.91 17.83 6.48
CA PRO A 233 -17.70 18.91 7.43
C PRO A 233 -16.37 19.64 7.16
N ASP A 234 -16.42 20.97 7.23
CA ASP A 234 -15.23 21.83 7.08
C ASP A 234 -14.40 21.80 8.37
N THR A 235 -13.55 20.79 8.47
CA THR A 235 -12.57 20.65 9.56
C THR A 235 -11.15 20.72 9.00
N PRO A 236 -10.17 21.23 9.78
CA PRO A 236 -8.77 21.30 9.34
C PRO A 236 -8.22 19.93 8.88
N SER A 237 -8.62 18.84 9.53
CA SER A 237 -8.18 17.49 9.19
C SER A 237 -8.72 17.02 7.84
N ILE A 238 -10.01 17.24 7.57
CA ILE A 238 -10.63 16.88 6.28
C ILE A 238 -10.07 17.77 5.18
N ALA A 239 -10.01 19.09 5.40
CA ALA A 239 -9.43 20.02 4.43
C ALA A 239 -7.97 19.67 4.08
N GLY A 240 -7.16 19.29 5.07
CA GLY A 240 -5.78 18.83 4.88
C GLY A 240 -5.68 17.55 4.05
N ALA A 241 -6.54 16.56 4.34
CA ALA A 241 -6.58 15.31 3.58
C ALA A 241 -6.99 15.54 2.11
N LEU A 242 -8.01 16.36 1.86
CA LEU A 242 -8.43 16.72 0.50
C LEU A 242 -7.37 17.54 -0.24
N ALA A 243 -6.65 18.42 0.45
CA ALA A 243 -5.54 19.17 -0.14
C ALA A 243 -4.36 18.24 -0.52
N THR A 244 -4.08 17.20 0.29
CA THR A 244 -3.09 16.17 -0.04
C THR A 244 -3.49 15.41 -1.30
N LEU A 245 -4.75 14.94 -1.38
CA LEU A 245 -5.25 14.24 -2.56
C LEU A 245 -5.20 15.12 -3.82
N ASP A 246 -5.52 16.42 -3.71
CA ASP A 246 -5.45 17.35 -4.83
C ASP A 246 -4.00 17.50 -5.36
N LYS A 247 -3.01 17.60 -4.47
CA LYS A 247 -1.59 17.65 -4.85
C LYS A 247 -1.11 16.36 -5.50
N LEU A 248 -1.51 15.20 -4.99
CA LEU A 248 -1.18 13.90 -5.61
C LEU A 248 -1.85 13.75 -6.97
N ALA A 249 -3.09 14.19 -7.10
CA ALA A 249 -3.79 14.23 -8.39
C ALA A 249 -3.07 15.12 -9.41
N GLN A 250 -2.55 16.27 -8.99
CA GLN A 250 -1.73 17.15 -9.84
C GLN A 250 -0.42 16.48 -10.27
N THR A 251 0.25 15.75 -9.36
CA THR A 251 1.49 15.00 -9.68
C THR A 251 1.26 13.93 -10.74
N ALA A 252 0.11 13.24 -10.70
CA ALA A 252 -0.21 12.18 -11.65
C ALA A 252 -0.72 12.70 -13.01
N ARG A 253 -1.06 13.98 -13.11
CA ARG A 253 -1.64 14.57 -14.33
C ARG A 253 -0.71 14.40 -15.53
N GLY A 254 -1.25 13.83 -16.61
CA GLY A 254 -0.51 13.54 -17.84
C GLY A 254 0.33 12.25 -17.79
N ALA A 255 0.49 11.62 -16.62
CA ALA A 255 1.17 10.35 -16.48
C ALA A 255 0.20 9.15 -16.49
N VAL A 256 -1.10 9.39 -16.27
CA VAL A 256 -2.15 8.35 -16.26
C VAL A 256 -3.29 8.69 -17.20
N GLU A 257 -3.98 7.66 -17.71
CA GLU A 257 -5.17 7.82 -18.58
C GLU A 257 -6.42 8.15 -17.76
N ALA A 258 -6.54 7.56 -16.57
CA ALA A 258 -7.64 7.83 -15.66
C ALA A 258 -7.12 8.03 -14.24
N LEU A 259 -7.75 8.96 -13.53
CA LEU A 259 -7.42 9.30 -12.15
C LEU A 259 -8.71 9.34 -11.33
N HIS A 260 -8.81 8.43 -10.39
CA HIS A 260 -9.94 8.30 -9.49
C HIS A 260 -9.54 8.59 -8.04
N ILE A 261 -10.52 8.91 -7.24
CA ILE A 261 -10.42 8.99 -5.78
C ILE A 261 -11.51 8.10 -5.20
N ASP A 262 -11.21 7.37 -4.13
CA ASP A 262 -12.16 6.67 -3.30
C ASP A 262 -11.92 7.05 -1.83
N LEU A 263 -12.82 7.85 -1.25
CA LEU A 263 -12.69 8.29 0.14
C LEU A 263 -13.11 7.23 1.17
N ALA A 264 -13.68 6.11 0.71
CA ALA A 264 -13.97 4.93 1.50
C ALA A 264 -13.02 3.75 1.18
N ASP A 265 -11.89 3.99 0.49
CA ASP A 265 -10.81 2.99 0.41
C ASP A 265 -10.06 2.98 1.74
N LEU A 266 -10.45 2.04 2.60
CA LEU A 266 -9.93 1.87 3.95
C LEU A 266 -9.01 0.64 4.07
N ARG A 267 -8.56 0.07 2.95
CA ARG A 267 -7.56 -1.02 2.95
C ARG A 267 -6.29 -0.53 3.63
N GLY A 268 -5.74 -1.36 4.52
CA GLY A 268 -4.53 -0.98 5.27
C GLY A 268 -4.73 0.06 6.38
N TYR A 269 -5.97 0.41 6.74
CA TYR A 269 -6.32 1.40 7.74
C TYR A 269 -5.52 1.30 9.05
N HIS A 270 -5.28 0.08 9.54
CA HIS A 270 -4.62 -0.16 10.83
C HIS A 270 -3.15 0.31 10.86
N TYR A 271 -2.46 0.39 9.72
CA TYR A 271 -1.08 0.85 9.65
C TYR A 271 -0.89 2.14 8.83
N GLN A 272 -1.79 2.44 7.88
CA GLN A 272 -1.75 3.68 7.10
C GLN A 272 -2.04 4.90 7.97
N THR A 273 -1.38 6.00 7.70
CA THR A 273 -1.56 7.27 8.45
C THR A 273 -2.01 8.43 7.56
N GLY A 274 -1.98 8.26 6.25
CA GLY A 274 -2.25 9.33 5.29
C GLY A 274 -2.83 8.84 3.98
N ALA A 275 -2.25 9.35 2.89
CA ALA A 275 -2.65 8.99 1.54
C ALA A 275 -2.28 7.55 1.19
N SER A 276 -3.08 6.94 0.33
CA SER A 276 -2.81 5.66 -0.35
C SER A 276 -3.02 5.82 -1.85
N PHE A 277 -2.34 4.99 -2.64
CA PHE A 277 -2.48 4.97 -4.08
C PHE A 277 -2.31 3.56 -4.63
N SER A 278 -3.12 3.24 -5.64
CA SER A 278 -3.09 1.97 -6.36
C SER A 278 -3.06 2.25 -7.85
N VAL A 279 -2.11 1.63 -8.55
CA VAL A 279 -1.99 1.77 -10.00
C VAL A 279 -2.48 0.51 -10.68
N PHE A 280 -3.32 0.68 -11.68
CA PHE A 280 -3.87 -0.37 -12.53
C PHE A 280 -3.45 -0.14 -13.99
N THR A 281 -3.60 -1.15 -14.81
CA THR A 281 -3.44 -1.05 -16.27
C THR A 281 -4.51 -1.86 -16.99
N ALA A 282 -4.78 -1.52 -18.23
CA ALA A 282 -5.79 -2.21 -19.02
C ALA A 282 -5.49 -3.71 -19.16
N GLY A 283 -6.50 -4.54 -18.94
CA GLY A 283 -6.40 -6.00 -19.01
C GLY A 283 -5.95 -6.69 -17.72
N GLU A 284 -5.65 -5.91 -16.65
CA GLU A 284 -5.34 -6.44 -15.32
C GLU A 284 -6.43 -6.05 -14.32
N ALA A 285 -6.96 -7.06 -13.62
CA ALA A 285 -7.98 -6.82 -12.60
C ALA A 285 -7.40 -6.40 -11.24
N ASN A 286 -6.12 -6.68 -11.01
CA ASN A 286 -5.41 -6.31 -9.79
C ASN A 286 -4.54 -5.08 -10.00
N ALA A 287 -4.33 -4.31 -8.93
CA ALA A 287 -3.32 -3.27 -8.94
C ALA A 287 -1.94 -3.86 -9.23
N ILE A 288 -1.21 -3.22 -10.14
CA ILE A 288 0.17 -3.56 -10.50
C ILE A 288 1.20 -2.87 -9.60
N GLY A 289 0.78 -1.84 -8.87
CA GLY A 289 1.58 -1.13 -7.88
C GLY A 289 0.68 -0.56 -6.80
N ARG A 290 1.18 -0.53 -5.56
CA ARG A 290 0.50 0.05 -4.40
C ARG A 290 1.48 0.81 -3.56
N GLY A 291 1.02 1.91 -2.99
CA GLY A 291 1.81 2.66 -2.03
C GLY A 291 0.93 3.45 -1.07
N GLU A 292 1.55 3.85 0.03
CA GLU A 292 0.85 4.52 1.12
C GLU A 292 1.81 5.28 2.04
N ARG A 293 1.22 6.15 2.87
CA ARG A 293 1.88 6.76 4.03
C ARG A 293 1.58 5.96 5.31
N TYR A 294 2.64 5.65 6.08
CA TYR A 294 2.56 4.78 7.27
C TYR A 294 3.53 5.21 8.38
N ASP A 295 3.38 6.40 8.93
CA ASP A 295 4.31 7.04 9.86
C ASP A 295 4.53 6.29 11.18
N GLY A 296 3.65 5.36 11.54
CA GLY A 296 3.65 4.69 12.85
C GLY A 296 4.55 3.45 12.96
N ILE A 297 4.90 2.81 11.86
CA ILE A 297 5.51 1.47 11.86
C ILE A 297 6.86 1.43 12.58
N GLY A 298 7.67 2.48 12.44
CA GLY A 298 8.97 2.60 13.10
C GLY A 298 8.90 2.72 14.62
N LYS A 299 7.74 3.10 15.20
CA LYS A 299 7.54 3.21 16.65
C LYS A 299 7.82 1.87 17.36
N ALA A 300 7.39 0.78 16.77
CA ALA A 300 7.60 -0.57 17.30
C ALA A 300 9.08 -0.97 17.35
N PHE A 301 9.93 -0.33 16.53
CA PHE A 301 11.38 -0.50 16.52
C PHE A 301 12.14 0.61 17.28
N GLY A 302 11.42 1.39 18.10
CA GLY A 302 11.99 2.40 18.98
C GLY A 302 12.12 3.81 18.37
N ARG A 303 11.76 4.01 17.10
CA ARG A 303 11.86 5.31 16.42
C ARG A 303 10.73 5.51 15.42
N ALA A 304 9.66 6.19 15.81
CA ALA A 304 8.63 6.64 14.87
C ALA A 304 9.20 7.72 13.94
N ARG A 305 9.00 7.54 12.65
CA ARG A 305 9.36 8.53 11.61
C ARG A 305 8.24 8.57 10.56
N PRO A 306 7.98 9.75 9.99
CA PRO A 306 7.18 9.82 8.78
C PRO A 306 7.72 8.88 7.72
N ALA A 307 6.84 8.11 7.10
CA ALA A 307 7.21 7.12 6.11
C ALA A 307 6.16 7.03 5.01
N THR A 308 6.62 6.94 3.77
CA THR A 308 5.79 6.71 2.59
C THR A 308 6.57 5.86 1.60
N GLY A 309 5.88 4.95 0.91
CA GLY A 309 6.55 4.02 0.00
C GLY A 309 5.59 3.33 -0.93
N PHE A 310 6.13 2.49 -1.81
CA PHE A 310 5.34 1.66 -2.70
C PHE A 310 6.00 0.32 -3.00
N THR A 311 5.18 -0.63 -3.46
CA THR A 311 5.62 -1.94 -3.93
C THR A 311 5.04 -2.27 -5.30
N LEU A 312 5.81 -3.08 -6.06
CA LEU A 312 5.46 -3.69 -7.35
C LEU A 312 5.75 -5.19 -7.27
N ASP A 313 5.06 -5.98 -8.10
CA ASP A 313 5.37 -7.40 -8.32
C ASP A 313 6.05 -7.57 -9.69
N LEU A 314 7.33 -7.98 -9.68
CA LEU A 314 8.12 -8.19 -10.89
C LEU A 314 7.54 -9.27 -11.81
N ARG A 315 6.92 -10.31 -11.25
CA ARG A 315 6.32 -11.38 -12.04
C ARG A 315 5.08 -10.87 -12.78
N GLN A 316 4.24 -10.09 -12.10
CA GLN A 316 3.09 -9.43 -12.73
C GLN A 316 3.55 -8.49 -13.85
N LEU A 317 4.57 -7.66 -13.61
CA LEU A 317 5.13 -6.77 -14.63
C LEU A 317 5.70 -7.52 -15.83
N ALA A 318 6.39 -8.66 -15.61
CA ALA A 318 6.92 -9.48 -16.70
C ALA A 318 5.82 -10.10 -17.57
N GLY A 319 4.68 -10.42 -16.96
CA GLY A 319 3.48 -10.87 -17.69
C GLY A 319 2.89 -9.79 -18.59
N LEU A 320 2.92 -8.52 -18.16
CA LEU A 320 2.43 -7.37 -18.92
C LEU A 320 3.35 -7.03 -20.11
N THR A 321 4.65 -6.97 -19.87
CA THR A 321 5.64 -6.58 -20.90
C THR A 321 5.94 -7.70 -21.91
N GLY A 322 5.59 -8.94 -21.60
CA GLY A 322 5.73 -10.09 -22.50
C GLY A 322 4.56 -10.30 -23.47
N ARG A 323 3.44 -9.61 -23.27
CA ARG A 323 2.32 -9.62 -24.22
C ARG A 323 2.62 -8.63 -25.36
N THR A 324 3.37 -9.07 -26.36
CA THR A 324 3.49 -8.30 -27.61
C THR A 324 2.09 -8.21 -28.23
N THR A 325 1.60 -7.01 -28.41
CA THR A 325 0.36 -6.68 -29.13
C THR A 325 0.37 -7.22 -30.55
#